data_7060a829c2d14dc8346f5c23981bdcb2
#
_entry.id   7060a829c2d14dc8346f5c23981bdcb2
#
_cell.length_a   1.000
_cell.length_b   1.000
_cell.length_c   1.000
_cell.angle_alpha   90.00
_cell.angle_beta   90.00
_cell.angle_gamma   90.00
#
_symmetry.space_group_name_H-M   'P 1'
#
loop_
_entity.id
_entity.type
_entity.pdbx_description
1 polymer ?
#
loop_
_entity_poly.entity_id
_entity_poly.type
_entity_poly.pdbx_seq_one_letter_code
_entity_poly.pdbx_strand_id
1 'polypeptide(L)'
;MKKSKSGSYSLKLLALICFATVLSLLVLLRVFNTDSFLRWYSRYTESLNSFELWIETYGATPLAVVIILVNYVLKAVVPWFPVSCICVASAVIFKWYEALLINLVGLSLLFILKFLWGRRFGGGNAEKILMKYDKAHRLVDESKLGSGMVLFFTRVLPSIPLNSVSCIYGTTGMPLWRFVLISDAGVMYKVISYIIIGRNVFDPASANFIVPFIPLIFLSGVIFLSLSGALKERKAKNKSFTDIKKG
;
A
#
# COMPACT_ATOMS: atom_id res chain seq x y z
N MET A 1 -3.84 -28.37 18.83
CA MET A 1 -3.20 -27.21 19.48
C MET A 1 -1.87 -26.71 18.86
N LYS A 2 -1.25 -27.38 17.89
CA LYS A 2 0.05 -26.99 17.26
C LYS A 2 -0.03 -25.82 16.26
N LYS A 3 -1.15 -25.62 15.57
CA LYS A 3 -1.33 -24.61 14.49
C LYS A 3 -1.29 -23.14 14.94
N SER A 4 -1.47 -22.84 16.22
CA SER A 4 -1.62 -21.48 16.75
C SER A 4 -0.31 -20.80 17.17
N LYS A 5 0.75 -21.57 17.49
CA LYS A 5 2.10 -21.01 17.75
C LYS A 5 2.78 -20.54 16.46
N SER A 6 2.55 -21.24 15.35
CA SER A 6 3.13 -20.95 14.02
C SER A 6 2.83 -19.53 13.53
N GLY A 7 1.62 -18.99 13.71
CA GLY A 7 1.23 -17.69 13.16
C GLY A 7 1.94 -16.48 13.78
N SER A 8 2.30 -16.52 15.06
CA SER A 8 3.03 -15.41 15.70
C SER A 8 4.53 -15.45 15.34
N TYR A 9 5.11 -16.64 15.17
CA TYR A 9 6.49 -16.78 14.74
C TYR A 9 6.68 -16.36 13.27
N SER A 10 5.74 -16.74 12.39
CA SER A 10 5.79 -16.33 10.98
C SER A 10 5.70 -14.80 10.80
N LEU A 11 4.85 -14.11 11.60
CA LEU A 11 4.78 -12.65 11.55
C LEU A 11 6.05 -11.97 12.06
N LYS A 12 6.68 -12.51 13.10
CA LYS A 12 7.97 -11.99 13.57
C LYS A 12 9.08 -12.22 12.56
N LEU A 13 9.08 -13.37 11.89
CA LEU A 13 10.02 -13.66 10.82
C LEU A 13 9.86 -12.70 9.65
N LEU A 14 8.61 -12.43 9.24
CA LEU A 14 8.32 -11.43 8.20
C LEU A 14 8.79 -10.02 8.59
N ALA A 15 8.57 -9.61 9.84
CA ALA A 15 9.07 -8.33 10.34
C ALA A 15 10.60 -8.28 10.31
N LEU A 16 11.27 -9.34 10.73
CA LEU A 16 12.74 -9.45 10.71
C LEU A 16 13.28 -9.36 9.27
N ILE A 17 12.62 -10.03 8.31
CA ILE A 17 12.95 -9.94 6.89
C ILE A 17 12.81 -8.49 6.40
N CYS A 18 11.70 -7.79 6.74
CA CYS A 18 11.51 -6.39 6.37
C CYS A 18 12.63 -5.48 6.91
N PHE A 19 13.04 -5.66 8.16
CA PHE A 19 14.14 -4.86 8.73
C PHE A 19 15.50 -5.22 8.12
N ALA A 20 15.74 -6.50 7.84
CA ALA A 20 16.95 -6.94 7.16
C ALA A 20 17.02 -6.38 5.73
N THR A 21 15.91 -6.32 5.00
CA THR A 21 15.86 -5.69 3.66
C THR A 21 16.10 -4.19 3.72
N VAL A 22 15.57 -3.48 4.72
CA VAL A 22 15.89 -2.06 4.92
C VAL A 22 17.38 -1.87 5.17
N LEU A 23 17.99 -2.67 6.04
CA LEU A 23 19.41 -2.60 6.30
C LEU A 23 20.24 -2.89 5.03
N SER A 24 19.85 -3.90 4.26
CA SER A 24 20.48 -4.23 2.98
C SER A 24 20.40 -3.07 1.99
N LEU A 25 19.25 -2.39 1.90
CA LEU A 25 19.08 -1.21 1.03
C LEU A 25 19.99 -0.05 1.47
N LEU A 26 20.15 0.17 2.77
CA LEU A 26 21.07 1.20 3.28
C LEU A 26 22.54 0.88 2.97
N VAL A 27 22.93 -0.39 3.03
CA VAL A 27 24.28 -0.84 2.63
C VAL A 27 24.47 -0.67 1.12
N LEU A 28 23.48 -1.05 0.31
CA LEU A 28 23.52 -0.86 -1.15
C LEU A 28 23.67 0.61 -1.54
N LEU A 29 22.99 1.54 -0.86
CA LEU A 29 23.15 2.98 -1.07
C LEU A 29 24.60 3.42 -0.83
N ARG A 30 25.30 2.85 0.15
CA ARG A 30 26.71 3.14 0.40
C ARG A 30 27.61 2.61 -0.72
N VAL A 31 27.33 1.38 -1.18
CA VAL A 31 28.10 0.75 -2.26
C VAL A 31 27.90 1.50 -3.59
N PHE A 32 26.66 1.84 -3.91
CA PHE A 32 26.34 2.56 -5.15
C PHE A 32 26.86 3.99 -5.21
N ASN A 33 27.13 4.60 -4.04
CA ASN A 33 27.74 5.94 -3.96
C ASN A 33 29.28 5.91 -4.01
N THR A 34 29.87 4.80 -4.44
CA THR A 34 31.33 4.68 -4.60
C THR A 34 31.76 5.17 -5.99
N ASP A 35 32.81 5.98 -6.07
CA ASP A 35 33.30 6.58 -7.33
C ASP A 35 33.57 5.57 -8.45
N SER A 36 34.03 4.37 -8.09
CA SER A 36 34.26 3.28 -9.05
C SER A 36 32.99 2.75 -9.66
N PHE A 37 31.93 2.63 -8.88
CA PHE A 37 30.61 2.21 -9.35
C PHE A 37 29.98 3.30 -10.24
N LEU A 38 30.03 4.55 -9.81
CA LEU A 38 29.44 5.68 -10.53
C LEU A 38 30.04 5.84 -11.94
N ARG A 39 31.36 5.69 -12.08
CA ARG A 39 32.05 5.74 -13.39
C ARG A 39 31.65 4.61 -14.34
N TRP A 40 31.45 3.42 -13.81
CA TRP A 40 31.00 2.30 -14.62
C TRP A 40 29.52 2.47 -15.03
N TYR A 41 28.71 2.94 -14.09
CA TYR A 41 27.27 3.07 -14.23
C TYR A 41 26.86 4.23 -15.16
N SER A 42 27.63 5.34 -15.20
CA SER A 42 27.33 6.50 -16.04
C SER A 42 27.24 6.15 -17.54
N ARG A 43 28.06 5.22 -18.03
CA ARG A 43 27.99 4.76 -19.42
C ARG A 43 26.68 4.03 -19.74
N TYR A 44 26.12 3.34 -18.77
CA TYR A 44 24.87 2.62 -18.92
C TYR A 44 23.65 3.54 -18.90
N THR A 45 23.66 4.55 -18.06
CA THR A 45 22.53 5.50 -17.89
C THR A 45 22.40 6.47 -19.07
N GLU A 46 23.45 6.73 -19.82
CA GLU A 46 23.42 7.68 -20.95
C GLU A 46 22.40 7.24 -22.04
N SER A 47 22.35 5.97 -22.37
CA SER A 47 21.36 5.41 -23.31
C SER A 47 19.93 5.42 -22.74
N LEU A 48 19.77 5.20 -21.44
CA LEU A 48 18.47 5.20 -20.78
C LEU A 48 17.90 6.61 -20.64
N ASN A 49 18.73 7.62 -20.39
CA ASN A 49 18.31 9.02 -20.32
C ASN A 49 17.73 9.52 -21.66
N SER A 50 18.27 9.07 -22.78
CA SER A 50 17.74 9.41 -24.10
C SER A 50 16.33 8.83 -24.31
N PHE A 51 16.08 7.64 -23.82
CA PHE A 51 14.77 6.98 -23.87
C PHE A 51 13.76 7.63 -22.91
N GLU A 52 14.20 8.04 -21.74
CA GLU A 52 13.38 8.78 -20.76
C GLU A 52 12.91 10.11 -21.35
N LEU A 53 13.81 10.90 -21.93
CA LEU A 53 13.47 12.17 -22.59
C LEU A 53 12.50 11.98 -23.75
N TRP A 54 12.64 10.90 -24.52
CA TRP A 54 11.71 10.58 -25.60
C TRP A 54 10.29 10.31 -25.04
N ILE A 55 10.17 9.52 -23.97
CA ILE A 55 8.88 9.23 -23.31
C ILE A 55 8.27 10.52 -22.72
N GLU A 56 9.03 11.36 -22.04
CA GLU A 56 8.54 12.63 -21.49
C GLU A 56 8.02 13.56 -22.60
N THR A 57 8.70 13.57 -23.74
CA THR A 57 8.36 14.48 -24.85
C THR A 57 7.13 14.03 -25.62
N TYR A 58 7.02 12.73 -25.91
CA TYR A 58 5.98 12.18 -26.78
C TYR A 58 4.90 11.38 -26.05
N GLY A 59 5.16 10.95 -24.84
CA GLY A 59 4.23 10.12 -24.04
C GLY A 59 3.12 10.92 -23.34
N ALA A 60 3.38 12.20 -23.02
CA ALA A 60 2.45 13.04 -22.24
C ALA A 60 1.27 13.56 -23.10
N THR A 61 0.42 12.66 -23.52
CA THR A 61 -0.77 12.97 -24.31
C THR A 61 -2.07 12.92 -23.49
N PRO A 62 -3.13 13.64 -23.86
CA PRO A 62 -4.44 13.49 -23.21
C PRO A 62 -4.96 12.06 -23.23
N LEU A 63 -4.65 11.31 -24.29
CA LEU A 63 -5.00 9.88 -24.41
C LEU A 63 -4.33 9.04 -23.30
N ALA A 64 -3.09 9.31 -22.97
CA ALA A 64 -2.38 8.62 -21.89
C ALA A 64 -3.03 8.85 -20.53
N VAL A 65 -3.53 10.07 -20.26
CA VAL A 65 -4.33 10.37 -19.04
C VAL A 65 -5.58 9.49 -18.99
N VAL A 66 -6.34 9.43 -20.09
CA VAL A 66 -7.55 8.60 -20.17
C VAL A 66 -7.23 7.14 -19.94
N ILE A 67 -6.17 6.62 -20.57
CA ILE A 67 -5.74 5.22 -20.40
C ILE A 67 -5.41 4.94 -18.91
N ILE A 68 -4.69 5.83 -18.24
CA ILE A 68 -4.35 5.66 -16.82
C ILE A 68 -5.62 5.65 -15.96
N LEU A 69 -6.55 6.59 -16.17
CA LEU A 69 -7.81 6.66 -15.43
C LEU A 69 -8.67 5.42 -15.67
N VAL A 70 -8.76 4.94 -16.92
CA VAL A 70 -9.45 3.68 -17.26
C VAL A 70 -8.81 2.50 -16.52
N ASN A 71 -7.49 2.44 -16.40
CA ASN A 71 -6.82 1.40 -15.62
C ASN A 71 -7.21 1.42 -14.14
N TYR A 72 -7.43 2.59 -13.51
CA TYR A 72 -7.96 2.68 -12.15
C TYR A 72 -9.39 2.15 -12.05
N VAL A 73 -10.24 2.45 -13.04
CA VAL A 73 -11.61 1.92 -13.11
C VAL A 73 -11.60 0.40 -13.31
N LEU A 74 -10.79 -0.11 -14.23
CA LEU A 74 -10.60 -1.55 -14.44
C LEU A 74 -10.10 -2.24 -13.17
N LYS A 75 -9.16 -1.62 -12.46
CA LYS A 75 -8.68 -2.09 -11.17
C LYS A 75 -9.78 -2.18 -10.11
N ALA A 76 -10.79 -1.33 -10.18
CA ALA A 76 -11.94 -1.43 -9.30
C ALA A 76 -12.75 -2.72 -9.56
N VAL A 77 -12.84 -3.16 -10.80
CA VAL A 77 -13.58 -4.39 -11.20
C VAL A 77 -12.69 -5.62 -11.02
N VAL A 78 -11.49 -5.60 -11.61
CA VAL A 78 -10.56 -6.73 -11.64
C VAL A 78 -9.34 -6.42 -10.77
N PRO A 79 -9.18 -7.06 -9.60
CA PRO A 79 -8.05 -6.80 -8.69
C PRO A 79 -6.73 -7.43 -9.16
N TRP A 80 -6.51 -7.47 -10.45
CA TRP A 80 -5.48 -8.23 -11.15
C TRP A 80 -4.06 -7.70 -10.89
N PHE A 81 -3.82 -6.40 -10.95
CA PHE A 81 -2.47 -5.86 -10.80
C PHE A 81 -2.37 -4.74 -9.74
N PRO A 82 -1.17 -4.49 -9.18
CA PRO A 82 -1.00 -3.54 -8.10
C PRO A 82 -1.14 -2.08 -8.56
N VAL A 83 -1.71 -1.24 -7.69
CA VAL A 83 -1.85 0.21 -7.92
C VAL A 83 -0.48 0.88 -8.11
N SER A 84 0.56 0.36 -7.46
CA SER A 84 1.93 0.86 -7.60
C SER A 84 2.40 0.88 -9.06
N CYS A 85 2.03 -0.13 -9.86
CA CYS A 85 2.40 -0.17 -11.28
C CYS A 85 1.76 0.99 -12.07
N ILE A 86 0.50 1.35 -11.77
CA ILE A 86 -0.17 2.48 -12.43
C ILE A 86 0.51 3.79 -12.03
N CYS A 87 0.82 3.95 -10.72
CA CYS A 87 1.50 5.14 -10.21
C CYS A 87 2.90 5.31 -10.81
N VAL A 88 3.67 4.22 -10.90
CA VAL A 88 5.01 4.23 -11.51
C VAL A 88 4.91 4.58 -13.00
N ALA A 89 4.02 3.92 -13.75
CA ALA A 89 3.83 4.17 -15.18
C ALA A 89 3.43 5.63 -15.45
N SER A 90 2.52 6.20 -14.67
CA SER A 90 2.14 7.60 -14.81
C SER A 90 3.31 8.56 -14.54
N ALA A 91 4.18 8.23 -13.57
CA ALA A 91 5.32 9.05 -13.21
C ALA A 91 6.47 8.99 -14.22
N VAL A 92 6.54 7.95 -15.04
CA VAL A 92 7.45 7.85 -16.18
C VAL A 92 7.01 8.76 -17.32
N ILE A 93 5.70 8.89 -17.53
CA ILE A 93 5.11 9.61 -18.69
C ILE A 93 4.93 11.11 -18.39
N PHE A 94 4.52 11.44 -17.16
CA PHE A 94 4.09 12.79 -16.79
C PHE A 94 5.05 13.44 -15.79
N LYS A 95 5.06 14.77 -15.75
CA LYS A 95 5.77 15.53 -14.71
C LYS A 95 5.25 15.15 -13.33
N TRP A 96 6.08 15.28 -12.30
CA TRP A 96 5.77 14.81 -10.95
C TRP A 96 4.42 15.31 -10.40
N TYR A 97 4.07 16.57 -10.65
CA TYR A 97 2.81 17.17 -10.19
C TYR A 97 1.60 16.72 -11.00
N GLU A 98 1.76 16.51 -12.32
CA GLU A 98 0.74 15.96 -13.19
C GLU A 98 0.45 14.50 -12.82
N ALA A 99 1.50 13.71 -12.67
CA ALA A 99 1.40 12.32 -12.20
C ALA A 99 0.69 12.25 -10.84
N LEU A 100 1.02 13.15 -9.90
CA LEU A 100 0.37 13.23 -8.60
C LEU A 100 -1.14 13.48 -8.73
N LEU A 101 -1.54 14.45 -9.51
CA LEU A 101 -2.95 14.79 -9.72
C LEU A 101 -3.71 13.66 -10.41
N ILE A 102 -3.15 13.08 -11.48
CA ILE A 102 -3.75 11.97 -12.22
C ILE A 102 -3.94 10.76 -11.29
N ASN A 103 -2.95 10.43 -10.49
CA ASN A 103 -3.03 9.30 -9.56
C ASN A 103 -4.02 9.54 -8.42
N LEU A 104 -4.09 10.76 -7.86
CA LEU A 104 -5.09 11.09 -6.85
C LEU A 104 -6.52 11.00 -7.41
N VAL A 105 -6.76 11.56 -8.58
CA VAL A 105 -8.07 11.44 -9.25
C VAL A 105 -8.41 9.98 -9.53
N GLY A 106 -7.46 9.21 -10.06
CA GLY A 106 -7.64 7.79 -10.34
C GLY A 106 -7.92 6.95 -9.08
N LEU A 107 -7.21 7.22 -7.98
CA LEU A 107 -7.44 6.56 -6.69
C LEU A 107 -8.78 6.95 -6.09
N SER A 108 -9.17 8.24 -6.16
CA SER A 108 -10.49 8.69 -5.73
C SER A 108 -11.60 7.96 -6.49
N LEU A 109 -11.49 7.81 -7.81
CA LEU A 109 -12.43 7.02 -8.63
C LEU A 109 -12.49 5.56 -8.16
N LEU A 110 -11.35 4.92 -7.97
CA LEU A 110 -11.28 3.55 -7.46
C LEU A 110 -11.94 3.42 -6.08
N PHE A 111 -11.69 4.36 -5.17
CA PHE A 111 -12.27 4.37 -3.83
C PHE A 111 -13.78 4.57 -3.88
N ILE A 112 -14.27 5.51 -4.70
CA ILE A 112 -15.70 5.77 -4.89
C ILE A 112 -16.39 4.52 -5.41
N LEU A 113 -15.88 3.91 -6.48
CA LEU A 113 -16.47 2.71 -7.09
C LEU A 113 -16.56 1.56 -6.09
N LYS A 114 -15.47 1.31 -5.33
CA LYS A 114 -15.45 0.25 -4.33
C LYS A 114 -16.31 0.54 -3.11
N PHE A 115 -16.39 1.78 -2.69
CA PHE A 115 -17.29 2.22 -1.62
C PHE A 115 -18.76 2.05 -2.01
N LEU A 116 -19.14 2.52 -3.21
CA LEU A 116 -20.50 2.36 -3.73
C LEU A 116 -20.87 0.89 -3.94
N TRP A 117 -19.91 0.09 -4.40
CA TRP A 117 -20.10 -1.36 -4.52
C TRP A 117 -20.36 -1.99 -3.14
N GLY A 118 -19.58 -1.63 -2.13
CA GLY A 118 -19.80 -2.06 -0.76
C GLY A 118 -21.15 -1.61 -0.21
N ARG A 119 -21.54 -0.38 -0.49
CA ARG A 119 -22.84 0.19 -0.05
C ARG A 119 -24.03 -0.51 -0.68
N ARG A 120 -23.93 -0.89 -1.96
CA ARG A 120 -25.05 -1.52 -2.70
C ARG A 120 -25.16 -3.02 -2.49
N PHE A 121 -24.02 -3.72 -2.39
CA PHE A 121 -23.98 -5.18 -2.36
C PHE A 121 -23.45 -5.74 -1.03
N GLY A 122 -23.05 -4.88 -0.09
CA GLY A 122 -22.32 -5.25 1.12
C GLY A 122 -23.18 -5.84 2.23
N GLY A 123 -24.50 -5.69 2.19
CA GLY A 123 -25.39 -6.11 3.28
C GLY A 123 -25.39 -7.61 3.62
N GLY A 124 -25.05 -8.49 2.66
CA GLY A 124 -24.95 -9.94 2.92
C GLY A 124 -23.56 -10.52 2.65
N ASN A 125 -22.75 -9.86 1.82
CA ASN A 125 -21.40 -10.34 1.46
C ASN A 125 -20.31 -9.67 2.30
N ALA A 126 -20.55 -8.50 2.87
CA ALA A 126 -19.63 -7.88 3.81
C ALA A 126 -19.50 -8.74 5.07
N GLU A 127 -20.62 -9.33 5.53
CA GLU A 127 -20.64 -10.26 6.65
C GLU A 127 -19.84 -11.54 6.34
N LYS A 128 -19.96 -12.09 5.12
CA LYS A 128 -19.16 -13.24 4.67
C LYS A 128 -17.67 -12.90 4.49
N ILE A 129 -17.35 -11.70 4.02
CA ILE A 129 -15.95 -11.22 3.91
C ILE A 129 -15.39 -10.94 5.30
N LEU A 130 -16.18 -10.36 6.20
CA LEU A 130 -15.83 -10.14 7.60
C LEU A 130 -15.69 -11.46 8.35
N MET A 131 -16.57 -12.46 8.12
CA MET A 131 -16.46 -13.80 8.69
C MET A 131 -15.24 -14.57 8.19
N LYS A 132 -14.84 -14.41 6.93
CA LYS A 132 -13.61 -15.01 6.39
C LYS A 132 -12.36 -14.39 7.03
N TYR A 133 -12.46 -13.15 7.50
CA TYR A 133 -11.48 -12.46 8.34
C TYR A 133 -11.99 -12.30 9.77
N ASP A 134 -12.39 -13.41 10.39
CA ASP A 134 -12.92 -13.52 11.76
C ASP A 134 -12.08 -12.76 12.82
N LYS A 135 -10.83 -12.44 12.48
CA LYS A 135 -9.93 -11.58 13.25
C LYS A 135 -10.13 -10.08 13.00
N ALA A 136 -10.70 -9.68 11.90
CA ALA A 136 -10.99 -8.28 11.61
C ALA A 136 -12.31 -7.85 12.28
N HIS A 137 -13.28 -8.74 12.37
CA HIS A 137 -14.57 -8.48 13.04
C HIS A 137 -14.42 -8.11 14.52
N ARG A 138 -13.43 -8.69 15.19
CA ARG A 138 -13.16 -8.39 16.63
C ARG A 138 -12.22 -7.21 16.87
N LEU A 139 -11.55 -6.73 15.86
CA LEU A 139 -10.70 -5.51 15.94
C LEU A 139 -11.50 -4.25 15.69
N VAL A 140 -12.69 -4.42 15.15
CA VAL A 140 -13.54 -3.33 14.74
C VAL A 140 -14.84 -3.49 15.50
N ASP A 141 -14.85 -2.97 16.72
CA ASP A 141 -16.07 -2.62 17.41
C ASP A 141 -16.89 -1.75 16.46
N GLU A 142 -18.14 -2.13 16.15
CA GLU A 142 -18.98 -1.45 15.15
C GLU A 142 -19.06 0.06 15.37
N SER A 143 -18.94 0.50 16.63
CA SER A 143 -18.86 1.92 17.03
C SER A 143 -17.57 2.61 16.57
N LYS A 144 -16.48 1.88 16.28
CA LYS A 144 -15.16 2.44 15.88
C LYS A 144 -14.90 2.37 14.38
N LEU A 145 -15.60 1.51 13.63
CA LEU A 145 -15.48 1.42 12.16
C LEU A 145 -15.85 2.74 11.47
N GLY A 146 -16.79 3.50 12.00
CA GLY A 146 -17.13 4.83 11.50
C GLY A 146 -16.08 5.91 11.77
N SER A 147 -14.99 5.58 12.49
CA SER A 147 -13.94 6.55 12.81
C SER A 147 -13.04 6.83 11.60
N GLY A 148 -12.96 8.09 11.18
CA GLY A 148 -12.04 8.55 10.14
C GLY A 148 -10.57 8.24 10.46
N MET A 149 -10.20 8.20 11.74
CA MET A 149 -8.85 7.87 12.19
C MET A 149 -8.49 6.41 11.86
N VAL A 150 -9.40 5.47 12.09
CA VAL A 150 -9.19 4.06 11.73
C VAL A 150 -9.04 3.92 10.22
N LEU A 151 -9.87 4.62 9.42
CA LEU A 151 -9.73 4.65 7.97
C LEU A 151 -8.35 5.18 7.56
N PHE A 152 -7.92 6.32 8.09
CA PHE A 152 -6.62 6.91 7.78
C PHE A 152 -5.48 5.92 8.05
N PHE A 153 -5.42 5.32 9.24
CA PHE A 153 -4.38 4.34 9.55
C PHE A 153 -4.43 3.11 8.65
N THR A 154 -5.62 2.61 8.29
CA THR A 154 -5.72 1.48 7.35
C THR A 154 -5.20 1.84 5.95
N ARG A 155 -5.27 3.12 5.55
CA ARG A 155 -4.71 3.62 4.29
C ARG A 155 -3.21 3.82 4.35
N VAL A 156 -2.71 4.29 5.48
CA VAL A 156 -1.26 4.44 5.72
C VAL A 156 -0.57 3.08 5.69
N LEU A 157 -1.19 2.02 6.19
CA LEU A 157 -0.59 0.70 6.28
C LEU A 157 -0.47 0.04 4.88
N PRO A 158 0.74 -0.32 4.41
CA PRO A 158 0.93 -0.88 3.06
C PRO A 158 0.39 -2.30 2.91
N SER A 159 0.28 -3.05 4.01
CA SER A 159 -0.13 -4.46 4.00
C SER A 159 -1.64 -4.67 3.91
N ILE A 160 -2.46 -3.62 4.02
CA ILE A 160 -3.92 -3.73 4.00
C ILE A 160 -4.44 -3.49 2.58
N PRO A 161 -5.22 -4.42 2.01
CA PRO A 161 -5.74 -4.28 0.65
C PRO A 161 -6.75 -3.13 0.57
N LEU A 162 -6.47 -2.14 -0.30
CA LEU A 162 -7.26 -0.92 -0.48
C LEU A 162 -8.73 -1.21 -0.86
N ASN A 163 -8.95 -2.20 -1.72
CA ASN A 163 -10.27 -2.55 -2.23
C ASN A 163 -11.18 -3.10 -1.13
N SER A 164 -10.65 -4.01 -0.28
CA SER A 164 -11.42 -4.61 0.82
C SER A 164 -11.85 -3.57 1.84
N VAL A 165 -10.94 -2.67 2.22
CA VAL A 165 -11.24 -1.56 3.15
C VAL A 165 -12.34 -0.67 2.57
N SER A 166 -12.25 -0.30 1.28
CA SER A 166 -13.27 0.54 0.64
C SER A 166 -14.65 -0.09 0.64
N CYS A 167 -14.75 -1.40 0.36
CA CYS A 167 -16.03 -2.12 0.41
C CYS A 167 -16.61 -2.16 1.84
N ILE A 168 -15.77 -2.41 2.85
CA ILE A 168 -16.22 -2.44 4.25
C ILE A 168 -16.73 -1.06 4.68
N TYR A 169 -16.01 0.02 4.36
CA TYR A 169 -16.47 1.36 4.70
C TYR A 169 -17.73 1.79 3.94
N GLY A 170 -17.99 1.19 2.78
CA GLY A 170 -19.27 1.37 2.05
C GLY A 170 -20.47 0.87 2.83
N THR A 171 -20.33 -0.12 3.73
CA THR A 171 -21.41 -0.63 4.59
C THR A 171 -21.57 0.18 5.89
N THR A 172 -20.63 1.07 6.19
CA THR A 172 -20.75 1.97 7.33
C THR A 172 -21.57 3.21 6.98
N GLY A 173 -22.11 3.90 7.95
CA GLY A 173 -22.84 5.16 7.76
C GLY A 173 -21.96 6.37 7.37
N MET A 174 -20.66 6.15 7.04
CA MET A 174 -19.74 7.24 6.69
C MET A 174 -20.17 7.94 5.39
N PRO A 175 -20.21 9.28 5.32
CA PRO A 175 -20.49 10.00 4.08
C PRO A 175 -19.33 9.84 3.09
N LEU A 176 -19.68 9.71 1.78
CA LEU A 176 -18.72 9.42 0.70
C LEU A 176 -17.58 10.44 0.63
N TRP A 177 -17.89 11.74 0.71
CA TRP A 177 -16.87 12.79 0.62
C TRP A 177 -15.81 12.68 1.72
N ARG A 178 -16.24 12.42 2.97
CA ARG A 178 -15.34 12.22 4.12
C ARG A 178 -14.48 10.97 3.94
N PHE A 179 -15.07 9.89 3.43
CA PHE A 179 -14.36 8.67 3.11
C PHE A 179 -13.26 8.90 2.07
N VAL A 180 -13.55 9.61 0.97
CA VAL A 180 -12.59 9.89 -0.12
C VAL A 180 -11.45 10.76 0.40
N LEU A 181 -11.75 11.90 1.04
CA LEU A 181 -10.71 12.82 1.55
C LEU A 181 -9.74 12.13 2.52
N ILE A 182 -10.26 11.36 3.48
CA ILE A 182 -9.42 10.66 4.45
C ILE A 182 -8.62 9.56 3.75
N SER A 183 -9.21 8.87 2.77
CA SER A 183 -8.52 7.82 2.01
C SER A 183 -7.37 8.41 1.18
N ASP A 184 -7.60 9.51 0.47
CA ASP A 184 -6.57 10.18 -0.33
C ASP A 184 -5.44 10.71 0.55
N ALA A 185 -5.76 11.35 1.67
CA ALA A 185 -4.77 11.79 2.65
C ALA A 185 -3.92 10.61 3.18
N GLY A 186 -4.55 9.48 3.48
CA GLY A 186 -3.86 8.30 4.00
C GLY A 186 -2.96 7.59 3.00
N VAL A 187 -3.25 7.66 1.69
CA VAL A 187 -2.41 7.03 0.66
C VAL A 187 -1.37 7.98 0.06
N MET A 188 -1.45 9.28 0.33
CA MET A 188 -0.62 10.31 -0.26
C MET A 188 0.87 9.97 -0.24
N TYR A 189 1.40 9.55 0.92
CA TYR A 189 2.81 9.21 1.04
C TYR A 189 3.24 8.04 0.13
N LYS A 190 2.36 7.04 -0.06
CA LYS A 190 2.62 5.92 -0.99
C LYS A 190 2.66 6.40 -2.42
N VAL A 191 1.71 7.23 -2.81
CA VAL A 191 1.65 7.81 -4.16
C VAL A 191 2.90 8.61 -4.45
N ILE A 192 3.32 9.48 -3.52
CA ILE A 192 4.56 10.25 -3.65
C ILE A 192 5.77 9.31 -3.77
N SER A 193 5.86 8.28 -2.93
CA SER A 193 6.94 7.29 -3.01
C SER A 193 6.98 6.60 -4.37
N TYR A 194 5.83 6.17 -4.90
CA TYR A 194 5.76 5.52 -6.21
C TYR A 194 6.07 6.47 -7.37
N ILE A 195 5.71 7.75 -7.25
CA ILE A 195 6.07 8.77 -8.24
C ILE A 195 7.59 8.98 -8.26
N ILE A 196 8.23 9.08 -7.10
CA ILE A 196 9.68 9.24 -7.02
C ILE A 196 10.38 8.00 -7.61
N ILE A 197 9.89 6.79 -7.29
CA ILE A 197 10.40 5.54 -7.87
C ILE A 197 10.22 5.55 -9.40
N GLY A 198 9.05 5.93 -9.90
CA GLY A 198 8.76 5.95 -11.33
C GLY A 198 9.65 6.91 -12.11
N ARG A 199 9.85 8.11 -11.59
CA ARG A 199 10.76 9.10 -12.21
C ARG A 199 12.22 8.68 -12.25
N ASN A 200 12.62 7.80 -11.37
CA ASN A 200 14.00 7.30 -11.31
C ASN A 200 14.10 5.82 -11.74
N VAL A 201 13.09 5.30 -12.46
CA VAL A 201 13.06 3.89 -12.88
C VAL A 201 14.20 3.53 -13.85
N PHE A 202 14.66 4.50 -14.62
CA PHE A 202 15.80 4.35 -15.55
C PHE A 202 17.15 4.51 -14.86
N ASP A 203 17.16 4.97 -13.60
CA ASP A 203 18.35 5.04 -12.74
C ASP A 203 18.15 4.27 -11.42
N PRO A 204 18.06 2.92 -11.47
CA PRO A 204 17.76 2.11 -10.31
C PRO A 204 18.85 2.08 -9.24
N ALA A 205 20.06 2.55 -9.54
CA ALA A 205 21.15 2.67 -8.58
C ALA A 205 21.15 4.01 -7.84
N SER A 206 20.32 4.98 -8.25
CA SER A 206 20.23 6.27 -7.60
C SER A 206 19.63 6.19 -6.20
N ALA A 207 20.06 7.11 -5.33
CA ALA A 207 19.46 7.27 -4.02
C ALA A 207 17.95 7.60 -4.14
N ASN A 208 17.58 8.41 -5.12
CA ASN A 208 16.19 8.80 -5.36
C ASN A 208 15.29 7.63 -5.73
N PHE A 209 15.82 6.57 -6.36
CA PHE A 209 15.06 5.34 -6.63
C PHE A 209 14.94 4.48 -5.36
N ILE A 210 16.01 4.33 -4.58
CA ILE A 210 16.09 3.37 -3.46
C ILE A 210 15.42 3.92 -2.19
N VAL A 211 15.63 5.21 -1.86
CA VAL A 211 15.16 5.82 -0.60
C VAL A 211 13.64 5.67 -0.40
N PRO A 212 12.76 5.85 -1.40
CA PRO A 212 11.32 5.70 -1.20
C PRO A 212 10.84 4.30 -0.79
N PHE A 213 11.63 3.25 -1.05
CA PHE A 213 11.30 1.89 -0.60
C PHE A 213 11.50 1.72 0.91
N ILE A 214 12.43 2.47 1.51
CA ILE A 214 12.78 2.34 2.93
C ILE A 214 11.56 2.55 3.83
N PRO A 215 10.82 3.69 3.77
CA PRO A 215 9.65 3.90 4.61
C PRO A 215 8.52 2.91 4.32
N LEU A 216 8.34 2.48 3.07
CA LEU A 216 7.32 1.51 2.69
C LEU A 216 7.58 0.14 3.34
N ILE A 217 8.82 -0.34 3.27
CA ILE A 217 9.22 -1.63 3.84
C ILE A 217 9.31 -1.55 5.37
N PHE A 218 9.88 -0.47 5.92
CA PHE A 218 9.98 -0.25 7.36
C PHE A 218 8.61 -0.25 8.04
N LEU A 219 7.66 0.49 7.47
CA LEU A 219 6.30 0.55 7.98
C LEU A 219 5.61 -0.82 7.96
N SER A 220 5.84 -1.60 6.90
CA SER A 220 5.36 -3.00 6.82
C SER A 220 5.94 -3.86 7.94
N GLY A 221 7.22 -3.73 8.25
CA GLY A 221 7.90 -4.44 9.35
C GLY A 221 7.31 -4.11 10.71
N VAL A 222 7.07 -2.82 10.99
CA VAL A 222 6.44 -2.35 12.23
C VAL A 222 5.04 -2.96 12.41
N ILE A 223 4.26 -3.02 11.32
CA ILE A 223 2.93 -3.62 11.35
C ILE A 223 2.98 -5.11 11.69
N PHE A 224 3.88 -5.87 11.06
CA PHE A 224 4.02 -7.30 11.34
C PHE A 224 4.43 -7.55 12.80
N LEU A 225 5.27 -6.71 13.37
CA LEU A 225 5.61 -6.77 14.80
C LEU A 225 4.39 -6.49 15.69
N SER A 226 3.67 -5.41 15.43
CA SER A 226 2.48 -5.02 16.21
C SER A 226 1.41 -6.10 16.17
N LEU A 227 1.13 -6.67 14.99
CA LEU A 227 0.20 -7.79 14.84
C LEU A 227 0.66 -9.04 15.61
N SER A 228 1.96 -9.33 15.62
CA SER A 228 2.51 -10.47 16.36
C SER A 228 2.35 -10.31 17.87
N GLY A 229 2.54 -9.07 18.38
CA GLY A 229 2.30 -8.71 19.78
C GLY A 229 0.83 -8.86 20.19
N ALA A 230 -0.08 -8.27 19.43
CA ALA A 230 -1.52 -8.36 19.66
C ALA A 230 -2.04 -9.80 19.66
N LEU A 231 -1.48 -10.66 18.79
CA LEU A 231 -1.82 -12.10 18.80
C LEU A 231 -1.31 -12.84 20.03
N LYS A 232 -0.18 -12.41 20.61
CA LYS A 232 0.38 -13.00 21.83
C LYS A 232 -0.45 -12.64 23.06
N GLU A 233 -0.84 -11.38 23.21
CA GLU A 233 -1.67 -10.90 24.32
C GLU A 233 -3.05 -11.54 24.35
N ARG A 234 -3.69 -11.69 23.18
CA ARG A 234 -4.99 -12.38 23.09
C ARG A 234 -4.92 -13.83 23.51
N LYS A 235 -3.81 -14.53 23.21
CA LYS A 235 -3.60 -15.91 23.65
C LYS A 235 -3.42 -16.01 25.17
N ALA A 236 -2.74 -15.05 25.78
CA ALA A 236 -2.57 -15.01 27.22
C ALA A 236 -3.94 -14.79 27.91
N LYS A 237 -4.76 -13.86 27.40
CA LYS A 237 -6.11 -13.58 27.91
C LYS A 237 -7.07 -14.77 27.76
N ASN A 238 -7.06 -15.46 26.60
CA ASN A 238 -7.90 -16.66 26.42
C ASN A 238 -7.46 -17.84 27.30
N LYS A 239 -6.17 -17.96 27.61
CA LYS A 239 -5.67 -19.01 28.50
C LYS A 239 -6.13 -18.77 29.93
N SER A 240 -6.02 -17.53 30.43
CA SER A 240 -6.50 -17.18 31.77
C SER A 240 -8.02 -17.40 31.94
N PHE A 241 -8.81 -17.12 30.89
CA PHE A 241 -10.26 -17.33 30.92
C PHE A 241 -10.68 -18.83 30.91
N THR A 242 -9.89 -19.67 30.25
CA THR A 242 -10.12 -21.15 30.26
C THR A 242 -9.68 -21.80 31.55
N ASP A 243 -8.67 -21.26 32.19
CA ASP A 243 -8.19 -21.80 33.47
C ASP A 243 -9.15 -21.42 34.64
N ILE A 244 -9.78 -20.24 34.60
CA ILE A 244 -10.83 -19.80 35.55
C ILE A 244 -12.11 -20.64 35.39
N LYS A 245 -12.42 -21.14 34.22
CA LYS A 245 -13.65 -21.94 33.96
C LYS A 245 -13.49 -23.43 34.29
N LYS A 246 -12.30 -23.86 34.62
CA LYS A 246 -11.95 -25.25 34.96
C LYS A 246 -11.65 -25.49 36.46
N GLY A 247 -11.56 -24.45 37.28
CA GLY A 247 -11.50 -24.46 38.72
C GLY A 247 -12.88 -24.16 39.32
#